data_38b94eacc7cc8d29878edb69268bb0d9
#
_entry.id   38b94eacc7cc8d29878edb69268bb0d9
#
_cell.length_a   1.000
_cell.length_b   1.000
_cell.length_c   1.000
_cell.angle_alpha   90.00
_cell.angle_beta   90.00
_cell.angle_gamma   90.00
#
_symmetry.space_group_name_H-M   'P 1'
#
loop_
_entity.id
_entity.type
_entity.pdbx_description
1 polymer ?
#
loop_
_entity_poly.entity_id
_entity_poly.type
_entity_poly.pdbx_seq_one_letter_code
_entity_poly.pdbx_strand_id
1 'polypeptide(L)'
;MLQLEIIGNLGADAQLMTSNGKPFVSFNVAHTERWQGEDGVKHEQTQWVSCALNGDGGNLMQYLKKGTTVYAIGRVSTRVFSSEKERRMVAGLNLSINHIELVGGRADDVPSRLVDNDGLIVPTFKAYYTTEQKYFEQQLHDVSGKVYTVDKVGFITAKPEE
;
A
#
# COMPACT_ATOMS: atom_id res chain seq x y z
N MET A 1 21.94 -16.77 0.31
CA MET A 1 20.83 -15.95 0.83
C MET A 1 19.56 -16.35 0.11
N LEU A 2 18.48 -16.61 0.83
CA LEU A 2 17.19 -16.93 0.23
C LEU A 2 16.31 -15.67 0.30
N GLN A 3 15.99 -15.12 -0.85
CA GLN A 3 15.33 -13.82 -1.00
C GLN A 3 14.15 -13.95 -1.95
N LEU A 4 13.10 -13.20 -1.67
CA LEU A 4 11.91 -13.07 -2.51
C LEU A 4 11.66 -11.61 -2.82
N GLU A 5 11.33 -11.34 -4.07
CA GLU A 5 10.75 -10.09 -4.54
C GLU A 5 9.30 -10.35 -4.92
N ILE A 6 8.42 -9.44 -4.56
CA ILE A 6 7.01 -9.54 -4.92
C ILE A 6 6.43 -8.16 -5.25
N ILE A 7 5.66 -8.11 -6.32
CA ILE A 7 4.72 -7.02 -6.61
C ILE A 7 3.32 -7.59 -6.51
N GLY A 8 2.49 -6.96 -5.70
CA GLY A 8 1.12 -7.42 -5.52
C GLY A 8 0.30 -6.46 -4.68
N ASN A 9 -0.92 -6.84 -4.41
CA ASN A 9 -1.89 -6.01 -3.70
C ASN A 9 -2.14 -6.54 -2.29
N LEU A 10 -2.28 -5.62 -1.33
CA LEU A 10 -2.71 -5.99 0.01
C LEU A 10 -4.13 -6.56 -0.02
N GLY A 11 -4.33 -7.70 0.65
CA GLY A 11 -5.63 -8.36 0.77
C GLY A 11 -6.51 -7.75 1.87
N ALA A 12 -5.89 -7.07 2.83
CA ALA A 12 -6.54 -6.35 3.92
C ALA A 12 -5.62 -5.21 4.39
N ASP A 13 -6.15 -4.33 5.23
CA ASP A 13 -5.35 -3.30 5.89
C ASP A 13 -4.24 -3.92 6.73
N ALA A 14 -3.05 -3.33 6.68
CA ALA A 14 -1.94 -3.75 7.51
C ALA A 14 -2.24 -3.51 9.00
N GLN A 15 -1.72 -4.38 9.84
CA GLN A 15 -1.90 -4.33 11.29
C GLN A 15 -0.57 -4.17 12.02
N LEU A 16 -0.56 -3.30 13.01
CA LEU A 16 0.56 -3.19 13.93
C LEU A 16 0.48 -4.32 14.96
N MET A 17 1.54 -5.10 15.04
CA MET A 17 1.68 -6.23 15.94
C MET A 17 2.90 -6.05 16.83
N THR A 18 2.97 -6.81 17.91
CA THR A 18 4.13 -6.83 18.82
C THR A 18 4.59 -8.27 19.05
N SER A 19 5.87 -8.49 18.90
CA SER A 19 6.52 -9.76 19.22
C SER A 19 7.78 -9.51 20.05
N ASN A 20 7.89 -10.17 21.19
CA ASN A 20 9.01 -10.01 22.13
C ASN A 20 9.27 -8.52 22.50
N GLY A 21 8.21 -7.74 22.69
CA GLY A 21 8.29 -6.32 23.01
C GLY A 21 8.69 -5.40 21.83
N LYS A 22 8.84 -5.95 20.62
CA LYS A 22 9.21 -5.19 19.42
C LYS A 22 8.01 -5.07 18.48
N PRO A 23 7.68 -3.88 18.00
CA PRO A 23 6.61 -3.69 17.04
C PRO A 23 7.01 -4.18 15.65
N PHE A 24 6.04 -4.69 14.90
CA PHE A 24 6.17 -4.97 13.47
C PHE A 24 4.82 -4.80 12.78
N VAL A 25 4.85 -4.49 11.50
CA VAL A 25 3.64 -4.37 10.67
C VAL A 25 3.42 -5.66 9.92
N SER A 26 2.23 -6.25 10.07
CA SER A 26 1.83 -7.50 9.43
C SER A 26 0.77 -7.24 8.37
N PHE A 27 0.96 -7.82 7.18
CA PHE A 27 0.00 -7.78 6.10
C PHE A 27 0.22 -8.91 5.10
N ASN A 28 -0.79 -9.19 4.29
CA ASN A 28 -0.71 -10.20 3.25
C ASN A 28 -0.72 -9.53 1.87
N VAL A 29 0.13 -10.01 0.99
CA VAL A 29 0.22 -9.54 -0.40
C VAL A 29 -0.18 -10.67 -1.33
N ALA A 30 -1.07 -10.37 -2.27
CA ALA A 30 -1.49 -11.26 -3.34
C ALA A 30 -0.81 -10.88 -4.64
N HIS A 31 -0.11 -11.84 -5.23
CA HIS A 31 0.37 -11.74 -6.61
C HIS A 31 -0.49 -12.66 -7.49
N THR A 32 -1.06 -12.10 -8.54
CA THR A 32 -1.93 -12.83 -9.44
C THR A 32 -1.33 -12.87 -10.84
N GLU A 33 -1.07 -14.08 -11.32
CA GLU A 33 -0.65 -14.33 -12.68
C GLU A 33 -1.84 -14.76 -13.53
N ARG A 34 -1.87 -14.27 -14.76
CA ARG A 34 -2.87 -14.63 -15.77
C ARG A 34 -2.19 -15.06 -17.06
N TRP A 35 -2.58 -16.19 -17.57
CA TRP A 35 -2.05 -16.68 -18.83
C TRP A 35 -3.15 -17.36 -19.65
N GLN A 36 -2.90 -17.50 -20.93
CA GLN A 36 -3.77 -18.24 -21.85
C GLN A 36 -3.10 -19.56 -22.20
N GLY A 37 -3.83 -20.67 -21.99
CA GLY A 37 -3.38 -21.99 -22.38
C GLY A 37 -3.37 -22.18 -23.88
N GLU A 38 -2.74 -23.26 -24.35
CA GLU A 38 -2.71 -23.62 -25.77
C GLU A 38 -4.13 -23.90 -26.34
N ASP A 39 -5.06 -24.25 -25.48
CA ASP A 39 -6.49 -24.45 -25.79
C ASP A 39 -7.28 -23.13 -25.89
N GLY A 40 -6.61 -21.96 -25.73
CA GLY A 40 -7.24 -20.65 -25.72
C GLY A 40 -7.97 -20.29 -24.42
N VAL A 41 -7.96 -21.16 -23.43
CA VAL A 41 -8.59 -20.92 -22.13
C VAL A 41 -7.73 -19.98 -21.28
N LYS A 42 -8.35 -18.99 -20.64
CA LYS A 42 -7.69 -18.08 -19.70
C LYS A 42 -7.59 -18.74 -18.33
N HIS A 43 -6.38 -18.76 -17.80
CA HIS A 43 -6.07 -19.25 -16.46
C HIS A 43 -5.62 -18.11 -15.56
N GLU A 44 -5.92 -18.25 -14.27
CA GLU A 44 -5.50 -17.30 -13.24
C GLU A 44 -5.00 -18.07 -12.02
N GLN A 45 -3.87 -17.65 -11.47
CA GLN A 45 -3.33 -18.18 -10.22
C GLN A 45 -2.91 -17.05 -9.30
N THR A 46 -3.37 -17.09 -8.06
CA THR A 46 -2.99 -16.12 -7.03
C THR A 46 -2.10 -16.80 -5.99
N GLN A 47 -0.94 -16.21 -5.78
CA GLN A 47 -0.01 -16.57 -4.71
C GLN A 47 -0.10 -15.55 -3.59
N TRP A 48 -0.36 -16.03 -2.38
CA TRP A 48 -0.39 -15.22 -1.17
C TRP A 48 0.94 -15.30 -0.42
N VAL A 49 1.43 -14.15 0.03
CA VAL A 49 2.65 -14.03 0.84
C VAL A 49 2.32 -13.25 2.11
N SER A 50 2.63 -13.83 3.26
CA SER A 50 2.51 -13.15 4.55
C SER A 50 3.76 -12.30 4.78
N CYS A 51 3.59 -11.00 4.91
CA CYS A 51 4.67 -10.02 5.01
C CYS A 51 4.77 -9.47 6.43
N ALA A 52 5.99 -9.29 6.90
CA ALA A 52 6.32 -8.63 8.15
C ALA A 52 7.37 -7.54 7.92
N LEU A 53 7.04 -6.31 8.26
CA LEU A 53 7.93 -5.15 8.23
C LEU A 53 8.29 -4.78 9.66
N ASN A 54 9.59 -4.77 10.00
CA ASN A 54 10.04 -4.39 11.33
C ASN A 54 9.76 -2.92 11.62
N GLY A 55 9.38 -2.64 12.87
CA GLY A 55 9.03 -1.31 13.33
C GLY A 55 7.52 -1.03 13.21
N ASP A 56 7.15 0.20 13.45
CA ASP A 56 5.74 0.67 13.42
C ASP A 56 5.23 1.06 12.03
N GLY A 57 6.08 0.93 11.01
CA GLY A 57 5.77 1.30 9.64
C GLY A 57 5.86 2.81 9.36
N GLY A 58 6.00 3.65 10.38
CA GLY A 58 6.12 5.10 10.23
C GLY A 58 5.04 5.69 9.32
N ASN A 59 5.43 6.57 8.42
CA ASN A 59 4.51 7.21 7.46
C ASN A 59 3.94 6.24 6.42
N LEU A 60 4.55 5.06 6.23
CA LEU A 60 4.08 4.06 5.28
C LEU A 60 2.78 3.39 5.75
N MET A 61 2.61 3.24 7.07
CA MET A 61 1.49 2.51 7.68
C MET A 61 0.12 2.97 7.18
N GLN A 62 -0.07 4.26 6.99
CA GLN A 62 -1.34 4.85 6.53
C GLN A 62 -1.71 4.47 5.09
N TYR A 63 -0.73 4.09 4.28
CA TYR A 63 -0.93 3.69 2.88
C TYR A 63 -1.10 2.18 2.72
N LEU A 64 -0.74 1.39 3.72
CA LEU A 64 -0.84 -0.07 3.68
C LEU A 64 -2.29 -0.51 3.93
N LYS A 65 -3.17 -0.15 3.01
CA LYS A 65 -4.60 -0.44 3.01
C LYS A 65 -4.94 -1.53 2.01
N LYS A 66 -6.08 -2.17 2.22
CA LYS A 66 -6.61 -3.17 1.28
C LYS A 66 -6.59 -2.64 -0.16
N GLY A 67 -6.03 -3.42 -1.07
CA GLY A 67 -5.94 -3.08 -2.49
C GLY A 67 -4.74 -2.24 -2.89
N THR A 68 -3.96 -1.72 -1.93
CA THR A 68 -2.72 -0.99 -2.25
C THR A 68 -1.71 -1.93 -2.90
N THR A 69 -1.11 -1.49 -4.00
CA THR A 69 -0.04 -2.23 -4.67
C THR A 69 1.30 -1.87 -4.06
N VAL A 70 2.07 -2.88 -3.71
CA VAL A 70 3.42 -2.72 -3.15
C VAL A 70 4.43 -3.56 -3.92
N TYR A 71 5.66 -3.07 -3.98
CA TYR A 71 6.85 -3.86 -4.26
C TYR A 71 7.56 -4.12 -2.94
N ALA A 72 7.82 -5.36 -2.64
CA ALA A 72 8.51 -5.75 -1.42
C ALA A 72 9.60 -6.78 -1.72
N ILE A 73 10.73 -6.62 -1.04
CA ILE A 73 11.87 -7.53 -1.12
C ILE A 73 12.34 -7.87 0.28
N GLY A 74 12.70 -9.12 0.52
CA GLY A 74 13.20 -9.55 1.80
C GLY A 74 13.55 -11.02 1.87
N ARG A 75 13.77 -11.48 3.09
CA ARG A 75 14.06 -12.87 3.38
C ARG A 75 12.79 -13.70 3.36
N VAL A 76 12.75 -14.73 2.54
CA VAL A 76 11.63 -15.66 2.47
C VAL A 76 11.87 -16.87 3.37
N SER A 77 10.80 -17.34 3.98
CA SER A 77 10.71 -18.64 4.65
C SER A 77 9.37 -19.30 4.35
N THR A 78 9.32 -20.58 4.49
CA THR A 78 8.10 -21.38 4.34
C THR A 78 7.56 -21.78 5.69
N ARG A 79 6.25 -21.92 5.80
CA ARG A 79 5.58 -22.52 6.94
C ARG A 79 4.50 -23.47 6.47
N VAL A 80 4.21 -24.46 7.28
CA VAL A 80 3.06 -25.34 7.06
C VAL A 80 2.02 -25.03 8.13
N PHE A 81 0.79 -24.86 7.72
CA PHE A 81 -0.33 -24.59 8.63
C PHE A 81 -1.60 -25.34 8.19
N SER A 82 -2.49 -25.59 9.14
CA SER A 82 -3.78 -26.15 8.83
C SER A 82 -4.72 -25.07 8.29
N SER A 83 -5.21 -25.26 7.08
CA SER A 83 -6.23 -24.38 6.50
C SER A 83 -7.63 -24.93 6.81
N GLU A 84 -8.41 -24.22 7.60
CA GLU A 84 -9.79 -24.57 7.87
C GLU A 84 -10.67 -24.54 6.62
N LYS A 85 -10.37 -23.60 5.70
CA LYS A 85 -11.08 -23.45 4.43
C LYS A 85 -10.85 -24.64 3.51
N GLU A 86 -9.61 -25.12 3.41
CA GLU A 86 -9.24 -26.22 2.53
C GLU A 86 -9.26 -27.58 3.24
N ARG A 87 -9.43 -27.59 4.56
CA ARG A 87 -9.42 -28.79 5.43
C ARG A 87 -8.19 -29.69 5.23
N ARG A 88 -7.05 -29.05 4.96
CA ARG A 88 -5.77 -29.74 4.77
C ARG A 88 -4.61 -28.87 5.23
N MET A 89 -3.44 -29.47 5.36
CA MET A 89 -2.20 -28.76 5.59
C MET A 89 -1.78 -28.03 4.31
N VAL A 90 -1.45 -26.76 4.44
CA VAL A 90 -1.06 -25.89 3.31
C VAL A 90 0.30 -25.27 3.62
N ALA A 91 1.14 -25.21 2.61
CA ALA A 91 2.39 -24.48 2.68
C ALA A 91 2.14 -23.00 2.39
N GLY A 92 2.67 -22.13 3.24
CA GLY A 92 2.61 -20.68 3.07
C GLY A 92 4.00 -20.08 2.95
N LEU A 93 4.10 -18.92 2.31
CA LEU A 93 5.30 -18.12 2.22
C LEU A 93 5.22 -16.98 3.23
N ASN A 94 6.31 -16.78 3.97
CA ASN A 94 6.53 -15.64 4.83
C ASN A 94 7.68 -14.80 4.28
N LEU A 95 7.48 -13.49 4.24
CA LEU A 95 8.48 -12.52 3.81
C LEU A 95 8.81 -11.57 4.96
N SER A 96 10.04 -11.64 5.45
CA SER A 96 10.60 -10.63 6.35
C SER A 96 11.17 -9.51 5.48
N ILE A 97 10.52 -8.36 5.46
CA ILE A 97 10.78 -7.28 4.51
C ILE A 97 12.05 -6.53 4.89
N ASN A 98 12.95 -6.38 3.93
CA ASN A 98 14.13 -5.52 4.02
C ASN A 98 13.87 -4.16 3.35
N HIS A 99 13.10 -4.15 2.27
CA HIS A 99 12.75 -2.95 1.53
C HIS A 99 11.33 -3.08 0.97
N ILE A 100 10.59 -1.99 1.01
CA ILE A 100 9.22 -1.90 0.49
C ILE A 100 8.99 -0.55 -0.16
N GLU A 101 8.30 -0.56 -1.29
CA GLU A 101 7.87 0.63 -2.00
C GLU A 101 6.39 0.53 -2.38
N LEU A 102 5.71 1.66 -2.38
CA LEU A 102 4.37 1.77 -2.94
C LEU A 102 4.50 1.82 -4.47
N VAL A 103 3.78 0.94 -5.16
CA VAL A 103 3.78 0.86 -6.62
C VAL A 103 2.44 1.37 -7.13
N GLY A 104 2.48 2.46 -7.90
CA GLY A 104 1.29 3.01 -8.52
C GLY A 104 0.30 3.56 -7.49
N GLY A 105 0.27 4.86 -7.31
CA GLY A 105 -0.96 5.51 -6.90
C GLY A 105 -1.98 5.30 -8.02
N ARG A 106 -3.25 5.08 -7.72
CA ARG A 106 -4.27 5.29 -8.75
C ARG A 106 -4.08 6.72 -9.23
N ALA A 107 -3.69 6.89 -10.48
CA ALA A 107 -3.55 8.20 -11.09
C ALA A 107 -4.83 9.03 -10.98
N ASP A 108 -5.96 8.35 -10.75
CA ASP A 108 -7.28 8.92 -10.59
C ASP A 108 -7.58 9.42 -9.16
N ASP A 109 -6.74 9.08 -8.18
CA ASP A 109 -7.00 9.35 -6.76
C ASP A 109 -6.24 10.54 -6.19
N VAL A 110 -5.18 10.99 -6.87
CA VAL A 110 -4.40 12.16 -6.48
C VAL A 110 -4.35 13.13 -7.65
N PRO A 111 -4.85 14.35 -7.48
CA PRO A 111 -4.77 15.34 -8.55
C PRO A 111 -3.30 15.62 -8.88
N SER A 112 -2.99 15.67 -10.18
CA SER A 112 -1.63 15.93 -10.65
C SER A 112 -1.13 17.33 -10.25
N ARG A 113 -2.05 18.24 -9.93
CA ARG A 113 -1.75 19.61 -9.49
C ARG A 113 -2.81 20.06 -8.51
N LEU A 114 -2.38 20.47 -7.32
CA LEU A 114 -3.20 21.18 -6.34
C LEU A 114 -2.84 22.66 -6.36
N VAL A 115 -3.81 23.49 -6.11
CA VAL A 115 -3.64 24.92 -5.93
C VAL A 115 -4.15 25.34 -4.55
N ASP A 116 -3.54 26.36 -3.98
CA ASP A 116 -4.00 26.95 -2.73
C ASP A 116 -5.17 27.93 -2.92
N ASN A 117 -5.60 28.55 -1.85
CA ASN A 117 -6.70 29.52 -1.88
C ASN A 117 -6.40 30.76 -2.75
N ASP A 118 -5.13 31.06 -3.00
CA ASP A 118 -4.69 32.16 -3.85
C ASP A 118 -4.51 31.72 -5.32
N GLY A 119 -4.81 30.45 -5.63
CA GLY A 119 -4.68 29.88 -6.95
C GLY A 119 -3.24 29.52 -7.36
N LEU A 120 -2.31 29.51 -6.42
CA LEU A 120 -0.93 29.14 -6.65
C LEU A 120 -0.78 27.61 -6.64
N ILE A 121 -0.01 27.07 -7.57
CA ILE A 121 0.25 25.64 -7.67
C ILE A 121 1.07 25.19 -6.46
N VAL A 122 0.53 24.26 -5.70
CA VAL A 122 1.25 23.56 -4.63
C VAL A 122 2.17 22.54 -5.30
N PRO A 123 3.48 22.52 -5.01
CA PRO A 123 4.45 21.68 -5.71
C PRO A 123 4.04 20.20 -5.54
N THR A 124 4.54 19.45 -4.66
CA THR A 124 4.11 18.09 -4.38
C THR A 124 3.57 18.00 -2.96
N PHE A 125 2.77 17.02 -2.66
CA PHE A 125 2.29 16.79 -1.30
C PHE A 125 3.42 16.78 -0.28
N LYS A 126 4.53 16.13 -0.61
CA LYS A 126 5.68 16.06 0.28
C LYS A 126 6.38 17.41 0.46
N ALA A 127 6.54 18.18 -0.62
CA ALA A 127 7.10 19.52 -0.55
C ALA A 127 6.16 20.50 0.16
N TYR A 128 4.86 20.39 -0.09
CA TYR A 128 3.83 21.13 0.60
C TYR A 128 3.87 20.91 2.12
N TYR A 129 3.93 19.65 2.52
CA TYR A 129 4.00 19.27 3.93
C TYR A 129 5.24 19.82 4.64
N THR A 130 6.40 19.81 3.99
CA THR A 130 7.67 20.22 4.61
C THR A 130 7.88 21.72 4.61
N THR A 131 7.33 22.45 3.65
CA THR A 131 7.65 23.86 3.43
C THR A 131 6.55 24.83 3.84
N GLU A 132 5.28 24.41 3.84
CA GLU A 132 4.12 25.29 3.96
C GLU A 132 3.09 24.80 4.99
N GLN A 133 3.50 24.73 6.26
CA GLN A 133 2.60 24.29 7.36
C GLN A 133 1.29 25.07 7.46
N LYS A 134 1.23 26.27 6.93
CA LYS A 134 0.01 27.10 6.90
C LYS A 134 -1.15 26.46 6.14
N TYR A 135 -0.87 25.50 5.27
CA TYR A 135 -1.90 24.81 4.49
C TYR A 135 -2.49 23.59 5.19
N PHE A 136 -2.00 23.23 6.37
CA PHE A 136 -2.56 22.15 7.14
C PHE A 136 -4.02 22.43 7.49
N GLU A 137 -4.84 21.42 7.40
CA GLU A 137 -6.29 21.50 7.67
C GLU A 137 -7.06 22.42 6.72
N GLN A 138 -6.45 22.82 5.60
CA GLN A 138 -7.14 23.62 4.60
C GLN A 138 -7.76 22.75 3.50
N GLN A 139 -8.74 23.30 2.84
CA GLN A 139 -9.25 22.77 1.59
C GLN A 139 -8.35 23.25 0.45
N LEU A 140 -7.85 22.33 -0.34
CA LEU A 140 -7.11 22.59 -1.56
C LEU A 140 -7.98 22.22 -2.75
N HIS A 141 -7.79 22.87 -3.86
CA HIS A 141 -8.48 22.53 -5.09
C HIS A 141 -7.50 22.20 -6.21
N ASP A 142 -7.89 21.36 -7.13
CA ASP A 142 -7.13 21.11 -8.33
C ASP A 142 -7.35 22.19 -9.39
N VAL A 143 -6.61 22.09 -10.47
CA VAL A 143 -6.72 23.05 -11.58
C VAL A 143 -8.10 23.03 -12.27
N SER A 144 -8.92 22.02 -12.03
CA SER A 144 -10.31 21.92 -12.51
C SER A 144 -11.33 22.50 -11.52
N GLY A 145 -10.88 22.90 -10.32
CA GLY A 145 -11.74 23.47 -9.29
C GLY A 145 -12.33 22.42 -8.32
N LYS A 146 -11.99 21.14 -8.42
CA LYS A 146 -12.40 20.12 -7.45
C LYS A 146 -11.69 20.35 -6.11
N VAL A 147 -12.47 20.35 -5.04
CA VAL A 147 -12.00 20.63 -3.67
C VAL A 147 -11.60 19.33 -2.98
N TYR A 148 -10.46 19.34 -2.31
CA TYR A 148 -9.92 18.21 -1.54
C TYR A 148 -9.69 18.62 -0.11
N THR A 149 -10.06 17.76 0.83
CA THR A 149 -9.74 17.97 2.25
C THR A 149 -8.38 17.33 2.57
N VAL A 150 -7.54 18.07 3.24
CA VAL A 150 -6.16 17.69 3.59
C VAL A 150 -6.05 17.62 5.10
N ASP A 151 -5.42 16.58 5.63
CA ASP A 151 -5.16 16.44 7.06
C ASP A 151 -3.94 17.25 7.52
N LYS A 152 -3.66 17.19 8.83
CA LYS A 152 -2.50 17.86 9.45
C LYS A 152 -1.14 17.43 8.88
N VAL A 153 -1.11 16.31 8.21
CA VAL A 153 0.08 15.72 7.65
C VAL A 153 0.22 16.04 6.16
N GLY A 154 -0.80 16.68 5.55
CA GLY A 154 -0.81 17.07 4.15
C GLY A 154 -1.35 16.01 3.20
N PHE A 155 -2.07 14.98 3.72
CA PHE A 155 -2.67 13.94 2.90
C PHE A 155 -4.14 14.21 2.64
N ILE A 156 -4.60 13.84 1.45
CA ILE A 156 -6.01 13.93 1.08
C ILE A 156 -6.80 12.91 1.90
N THR A 157 -7.71 13.40 2.74
CA THR A 157 -8.54 12.58 3.63
C THR A 157 -9.93 12.32 3.07
N ALA A 158 -10.41 13.19 2.19
CA ALA A 158 -11.70 13.00 1.53
C ALA A 158 -11.59 13.41 0.06
N LYS A 159 -12.22 12.60 -0.81
CA LYS A 159 -12.43 12.97 -2.20
C LYS A 159 -13.58 13.97 -2.29
N PRO A 160 -13.57 14.86 -3.28
CA PRO A 160 -14.73 15.70 -3.55
C PRO A 160 -15.92 14.80 -3.87
N GLU A 161 -17.06 15.14 -3.33
CA GLU A 161 -18.33 14.57 -3.77
C GLU A 161 -18.53 14.95 -5.25
N GLU A 162 -18.91 13.96 -6.06
CA GLU A 162 -19.21 14.18 -7.49
C GLU A 162 -20.47 15.01 -7.68
#